data_c1e647fd7ff03a463b673c4868354bca
#
_entry.id   c1e647fd7ff03a463b673c4868354bca
#
_cell.length_a   1.000
_cell.length_b   1.000
_cell.length_c   1.000
_cell.angle_alpha   90.00
_cell.angle_beta   90.00
_cell.angle_gamma   90.00
#
_symmetry.space_group_name_H-M   'P 1'
#
loop_
_entity.id
_entity.type
_entity.pdbx_description
1 polymer ?
#
loop_
_entity_poly.entity_id
_entity_poly.type
_entity_poly.pdbx_seq_one_letter_code
_entity_poly.pdbx_strand_id
1 'polypeptide(L)'
;LAWLFKPESFWNRGRVRHHLSKLLKKVYGFTGYFQLYRMPVWKLQFVDYCEKRDLFVAGGMENIANLHDTLSRKGVDFHISDWHLSDDKNYIAAEKAIEDGKNFLFVYTASFDGVLHDKISDVPAITAKLDEIRRQIEHLYRKAEEYAENVHFTVISDHGMTPLAGTVNIMDAVEKSGLVFGKDYGACFDSTMARFYYLNEKAEPVISGLMKKFPGHFLSKEEESKYGIYRTDRIFGDAIFLLDAGIQIVPSDMGDKPLNGMHGFAPENEHSFAMILSN
;
A
#
# COMPACT_ATOMS: atom_id res chain seq x y z
N LEU A 1 7.27 28.82 5.82
CA LEU A 1 7.08 27.61 6.66
C LEU A 1 7.96 26.44 6.22
N ALA A 2 8.38 26.35 4.94
CA ALA A 2 9.21 25.24 4.43
C ALA A 2 10.52 25.00 5.21
N TRP A 3 11.13 26.04 5.78
CA TRP A 3 12.36 25.92 6.58
C TRP A 3 12.16 25.17 7.91
N LEU A 4 10.94 25.18 8.48
CA LEU A 4 10.61 24.41 9.70
C LEU A 4 10.69 22.90 9.48
N PHE A 5 10.58 22.44 8.24
CA PHE A 5 10.47 21.05 7.87
C PHE A 5 11.69 20.52 7.09
N LYS A 6 12.87 21.13 7.31
CA LYS A 6 14.12 20.58 6.82
C LYS A 6 14.36 19.16 7.36
N PRO A 7 15.11 18.29 6.67
CA PRO A 7 15.34 16.93 7.12
C PRO A 7 15.79 16.79 8.59
N GLU A 8 16.61 17.70 9.08
CA GLU A 8 17.17 17.68 10.43
C GLU A 8 16.24 18.34 11.48
N SER A 9 15.14 18.93 11.05
CA SER A 9 14.23 19.65 11.95
C SER A 9 13.55 18.72 12.94
N PHE A 10 13.29 19.26 14.16
CA PHE A 10 12.46 18.60 15.17
C PHE A 10 11.08 18.20 14.61
N TRP A 11 10.49 19.04 13.77
CA TRP A 11 9.17 18.83 13.17
C TRP A 11 9.14 17.66 12.17
N ASN A 12 10.30 17.24 11.67
CA ASN A 12 10.42 16.10 10.74
C ASN A 12 10.64 14.76 11.45
N ARG A 13 10.69 14.72 12.79
CA ARG A 13 10.83 13.48 13.56
C ARG A 13 9.57 12.64 13.48
N GLY A 14 9.70 11.31 13.41
CA GLY A 14 8.60 10.38 13.19
C GLY A 14 7.42 10.54 14.15
N ARG A 15 7.68 10.74 15.45
CA ARG A 15 6.61 10.99 16.45
C ARG A 15 5.85 12.28 16.18
N VAL A 16 6.55 13.36 15.84
CA VAL A 16 5.93 14.65 15.53
C VAL A 16 5.10 14.55 14.27
N ARG A 17 5.62 13.92 13.22
CA ARG A 17 4.88 13.67 11.98
C ARG A 17 3.62 12.84 12.20
N HIS A 18 3.67 11.83 13.06
CA HIS A 18 2.49 11.05 13.43
C HIS A 18 1.40 11.90 14.08
N HIS A 19 1.75 12.75 15.04
CA HIS A 19 0.79 13.68 15.64
C HIS A 19 0.28 14.73 14.66
N LEU A 20 1.15 15.24 13.78
CA LEU A 20 0.76 16.16 12.73
C LEU A 20 -0.19 15.48 11.72
N SER A 21 0.05 14.23 11.35
CA SER A 21 -0.87 13.45 10.51
C SER A 21 -2.26 13.36 11.13
N LYS A 22 -2.34 13.03 12.43
CA LYS A 22 -3.63 13.00 13.16
C LYS A 22 -4.34 14.34 13.18
N LEU A 23 -3.58 15.43 13.39
CA LEU A 23 -4.15 16.77 13.37
C LEU A 23 -4.68 17.13 11.98
N LEU A 24 -3.92 16.87 10.94
CA LEU A 24 -4.33 17.11 9.54
C LEU A 24 -5.56 16.29 9.16
N LYS A 25 -5.59 14.99 9.52
CA LYS A 25 -6.79 14.15 9.34
C LYS A 25 -8.02 14.84 9.94
N LYS A 26 -7.91 15.32 11.17
CA LYS A 26 -9.03 15.98 11.87
C LYS A 26 -9.43 17.31 11.20
N VAL A 27 -8.45 18.15 10.85
CA VAL A 27 -8.70 19.48 10.25
C VAL A 27 -9.32 19.36 8.85
N TYR A 28 -8.82 18.43 8.04
CA TYR A 28 -9.32 18.22 6.66
C TYR A 28 -10.47 17.20 6.56
N GLY A 29 -10.86 16.57 7.68
CA GLY A 29 -11.93 15.58 7.68
C GLY A 29 -11.59 14.29 6.93
N PHE A 30 -10.31 13.91 6.86
CA PHE A 30 -9.90 12.66 6.22
C PHE A 30 -10.30 11.48 7.09
N THR A 31 -10.98 10.50 6.51
CA THR A 31 -11.42 9.28 7.20
C THR A 31 -10.62 8.06 6.79
N GLY A 32 -9.95 8.11 5.63
CA GLY A 32 -9.13 7.02 5.11
C GLY A 32 -7.75 6.90 5.74
N TYR A 33 -6.92 6.06 5.16
CA TYR A 33 -5.54 5.88 5.59
C TYR A 33 -4.70 7.09 5.15
N PHE A 34 -4.35 7.93 6.10
CA PHE A 34 -3.54 9.12 5.86
C PHE A 34 -2.39 9.19 6.86
N GLN A 35 -1.19 9.19 6.34
CA GLN A 35 0.03 9.35 7.11
C GLN A 35 1.07 10.17 6.34
N LEU A 36 1.72 11.10 7.02
CA LEU A 36 2.77 11.95 6.41
C LEU A 36 4.09 11.20 6.23
N TYR A 37 4.14 9.93 6.15
CA TYR A 37 5.35 9.12 5.99
C TYR A 37 6.68 9.89 6.16
N ARG A 38 7.72 9.57 5.37
CA ARG A 38 9.04 10.24 5.41
C ARG A 38 9.18 11.34 4.36
N MET A 39 8.19 11.52 3.50
CA MET A 39 8.22 12.59 2.50
C MET A 39 8.43 13.94 3.18
N PRO A 40 9.43 14.75 2.76
CA PRO A 40 9.65 16.08 3.29
C PRO A 40 8.39 16.95 3.17
N VAL A 41 8.00 17.62 4.27
CA VAL A 41 6.73 18.36 4.32
C VAL A 41 6.62 19.43 3.23
N TRP A 42 7.74 20.02 2.78
CA TRP A 42 7.73 20.98 1.69
C TRP A 42 7.35 20.37 0.33
N LYS A 43 7.52 19.05 0.14
CA LYS A 43 7.09 18.34 -1.07
C LYS A 43 5.57 18.11 -1.10
N LEU A 44 4.88 18.17 0.04
CA LEU A 44 3.43 17.89 0.12
C LEU A 44 2.57 18.79 -0.76
N GLN A 45 3.03 20.01 -1.08
CA GLN A 45 2.34 20.90 -2.01
C GLN A 45 2.28 20.41 -3.45
N PHE A 46 3.11 19.41 -3.80
CA PHE A 46 3.19 18.81 -5.14
C PHE A 46 2.54 17.41 -5.20
N VAL A 47 1.99 16.92 -4.09
CA VAL A 47 1.47 15.56 -3.99
C VAL A 47 0.01 15.63 -3.58
N ASP A 48 -0.83 14.90 -4.30
CA ASP A 48 -2.20 14.65 -3.88
C ASP A 48 -2.31 13.27 -3.21
N TYR A 49 -2.95 13.24 -2.05
CA TYR A 49 -3.19 12.00 -1.31
C TYR A 49 -4.48 11.35 -1.80
N CYS A 50 -4.41 10.10 -2.28
CA CYS A 50 -5.56 9.40 -2.83
C CYS A 50 -6.50 8.84 -1.76
N GLU A 51 -6.00 8.42 -0.61
CA GLU A 51 -6.79 7.77 0.43
C GLU A 51 -7.35 8.77 1.48
N LYS A 52 -7.98 9.83 1.02
CA LYS A 52 -8.60 10.84 1.91
C LYS A 52 -9.84 10.30 2.62
N ARG A 53 -10.50 9.30 2.06
CA ARG A 53 -11.71 8.66 2.58
C ARG A 53 -11.48 7.20 2.87
N ASP A 54 -12.22 6.67 3.84
CA ASP A 54 -12.28 5.25 4.11
C ASP A 54 -12.94 4.52 2.92
N LEU A 55 -12.20 3.60 2.32
CA LEU A 55 -12.64 2.88 1.12
C LEU A 55 -13.75 1.85 1.40
N PHE A 56 -13.92 1.45 2.66
CA PHE A 56 -14.88 0.40 3.06
C PHE A 56 -16.23 0.93 3.54
N VAL A 57 -16.40 2.25 3.64
CA VAL A 57 -17.68 2.86 4.03
C VAL A 57 -18.45 3.37 2.82
N ALA A 58 -19.74 3.71 3.02
CA ALA A 58 -20.59 4.29 1.98
C ALA A 58 -19.95 5.53 1.34
N GLY A 59 -19.87 5.57 0.01
CA GLY A 59 -19.30 6.67 -0.74
C GLY A 59 -17.80 6.88 -0.50
N GLY A 60 -17.08 5.88 0.00
CA GLY A 60 -15.65 5.95 0.28
C GLY A 60 -14.77 6.13 -0.96
N MET A 61 -15.23 5.71 -2.12
CA MET A 61 -14.59 5.96 -3.41
C MET A 61 -15.30 7.09 -4.15
N GLU A 62 -14.55 8.09 -4.58
CA GLU A 62 -15.11 9.20 -5.36
C GLU A 62 -15.46 8.73 -6.78
N ASN A 63 -16.66 9.01 -7.24
CA ASN A 63 -17.16 8.68 -8.58
C ASN A 63 -17.25 7.18 -8.95
N ILE A 64 -16.93 6.27 -8.03
CA ILE A 64 -17.01 4.82 -8.25
C ILE A 64 -17.72 4.18 -7.05
N ALA A 65 -18.64 3.26 -7.32
CA ALA A 65 -19.27 2.48 -6.25
C ALA A 65 -18.27 1.46 -5.69
N ASN A 66 -18.03 1.51 -4.39
CA ASN A 66 -17.25 0.52 -3.69
C ASN A 66 -18.08 -0.74 -3.33
N LEU A 67 -17.50 -1.65 -2.57
CA LEU A 67 -18.18 -2.87 -2.11
C LEU A 67 -19.42 -2.53 -1.28
N HIS A 68 -19.30 -1.61 -0.30
CA HIS A 68 -20.41 -1.17 0.54
C HIS A 68 -21.58 -0.63 -0.30
N ASP A 69 -21.30 0.28 -1.25
CA ASP A 69 -22.32 0.87 -2.11
C ASP A 69 -23.01 -0.16 -3.00
N THR A 70 -22.23 -1.13 -3.48
CA THR A 70 -22.74 -2.20 -4.35
C THR A 70 -23.67 -3.14 -3.60
N LEU A 71 -23.29 -3.58 -2.40
CA LEU A 71 -24.10 -4.45 -1.55
C LEU A 71 -25.39 -3.73 -1.10
N SER A 72 -25.27 -2.47 -0.66
CA SER A 72 -26.41 -1.65 -0.25
C SER A 72 -27.42 -1.47 -1.39
N ARG A 73 -26.97 -1.16 -2.61
CA ARG A 73 -27.85 -1.01 -3.78
C ARG A 73 -28.56 -2.30 -4.17
N LYS A 74 -27.92 -3.44 -3.90
CA LYS A 74 -28.52 -4.77 -4.16
C LYS A 74 -29.41 -5.26 -3.03
N GLY A 75 -29.56 -4.50 -1.94
CA GLY A 75 -30.34 -4.91 -0.78
C GLY A 75 -29.78 -6.13 -0.05
N VAL A 76 -28.48 -6.40 -0.19
CA VAL A 76 -27.81 -7.48 0.53
C VAL A 76 -27.61 -7.02 1.97
N ASP A 77 -27.91 -7.87 2.95
CA ASP A 77 -27.55 -7.63 4.34
C ASP A 77 -26.11 -8.12 4.57
N PHE A 78 -25.21 -7.23 5.00
CA PHE A 78 -23.77 -7.50 5.00
C PHE A 78 -23.05 -6.98 6.22
N HIS A 79 -21.83 -7.50 6.42
CA HIS A 79 -20.80 -6.98 7.31
C HIS A 79 -19.52 -6.74 6.54
N ILE A 80 -18.89 -5.60 6.76
CA ILE A 80 -17.53 -5.27 6.28
C ILE A 80 -16.69 -4.91 7.48
N SER A 81 -15.53 -5.55 7.64
CA SER A 81 -14.60 -5.28 8.73
C SER A 81 -14.17 -3.81 8.79
N ASP A 82 -13.98 -3.32 10.00
CA ASP A 82 -13.34 -2.03 10.25
C ASP A 82 -11.82 -2.23 10.27
N TRP A 83 -11.13 -1.74 9.25
CA TRP A 83 -9.67 -1.84 9.14
C TRP A 83 -8.89 -1.09 10.24
N HIS A 84 -9.55 -0.24 11.04
CA HIS A 84 -8.93 0.39 12.21
C HIS A 84 -8.82 -0.55 13.41
N LEU A 85 -9.51 -1.67 13.39
CA LEU A 85 -9.50 -2.67 14.45
C LEU A 85 -8.37 -3.69 14.25
N SER A 86 -8.00 -4.37 15.32
CA SER A 86 -7.11 -5.54 15.21
C SER A 86 -7.83 -6.73 14.57
N ASP A 87 -7.06 -7.66 14.01
CA ASP A 87 -7.59 -8.88 13.39
C ASP A 87 -8.53 -9.63 14.36
N ASP A 88 -8.14 -9.80 15.62
CA ASP A 88 -8.99 -10.48 16.64
C ASP A 88 -10.36 -9.82 16.79
N LYS A 89 -10.40 -8.49 16.80
CA LYS A 89 -11.67 -7.75 16.89
C LYS A 89 -12.50 -7.90 15.63
N ASN A 90 -11.86 -7.96 14.47
CA ASN A 90 -12.54 -8.21 13.20
C ASN A 90 -13.09 -9.64 13.13
N TYR A 91 -12.39 -10.64 13.65
CA TYR A 91 -12.90 -12.01 13.75
C TYR A 91 -14.11 -12.09 14.70
N ILE A 92 -14.06 -11.46 15.88
CA ILE A 92 -15.19 -11.39 16.81
C ILE A 92 -16.40 -10.69 16.15
N ALA A 93 -16.18 -9.59 15.45
CA ALA A 93 -17.24 -8.88 14.76
C ALA A 93 -17.86 -9.70 13.61
N ALA A 94 -17.04 -10.49 12.90
CA ALA A 94 -17.48 -11.40 11.87
C ALA A 94 -18.33 -12.55 12.46
N GLU A 95 -17.91 -13.17 13.57
CA GLU A 95 -18.68 -14.19 14.26
C GLU A 95 -20.07 -13.66 14.66
N LYS A 96 -20.11 -12.47 15.27
CA LYS A 96 -21.38 -11.83 15.60
C LYS A 96 -22.24 -11.55 14.37
N ALA A 97 -21.64 -11.14 13.26
CA ALA A 97 -22.38 -10.89 12.02
C ALA A 97 -22.99 -12.17 11.44
N ILE A 98 -22.33 -13.33 11.60
CA ILE A 98 -22.88 -14.65 11.26
C ILE A 98 -24.10 -14.95 12.13
N GLU A 99 -23.99 -14.76 13.45
CA GLU A 99 -25.09 -14.97 14.41
C GLU A 99 -26.30 -14.05 14.14
N ASP A 100 -26.01 -12.80 13.70
CA ASP A 100 -27.04 -11.82 13.31
C ASP A 100 -27.66 -12.13 11.92
N GLY A 101 -27.23 -13.22 11.25
CA GLY A 101 -27.80 -13.70 9.97
C GLY A 101 -27.42 -12.86 8.75
N LYS A 102 -26.25 -12.22 8.77
CA LYS A 102 -25.77 -11.45 7.61
C LYS A 102 -25.49 -12.37 6.41
N ASN A 103 -25.92 -11.95 5.22
CA ASN A 103 -25.83 -12.75 3.99
C ASN A 103 -24.44 -12.63 3.31
N PHE A 104 -23.68 -11.60 3.60
CA PHE A 104 -22.35 -11.37 3.03
C PHE A 104 -21.43 -10.80 4.10
N LEU A 105 -20.24 -11.39 4.23
CA LEU A 105 -19.20 -10.91 5.13
C LEU A 105 -17.92 -10.66 4.35
N PHE A 106 -17.31 -9.49 4.55
CA PHE A 106 -15.96 -9.18 4.11
C PHE A 106 -15.09 -8.96 5.35
N VAL A 107 -14.24 -9.95 5.64
CA VAL A 107 -13.36 -9.94 6.82
C VAL A 107 -11.96 -9.57 6.40
N TYR A 108 -11.50 -8.39 6.79
CA TYR A 108 -10.17 -7.88 6.48
C TYR A 108 -9.22 -8.11 7.65
N THR A 109 -8.02 -8.59 7.35
CA THR A 109 -6.93 -8.79 8.31
C THR A 109 -5.62 -8.27 7.72
N ALA A 110 -4.78 -7.63 8.54
CA ALA A 110 -3.54 -6.99 8.07
C ALA A 110 -2.28 -7.45 8.82
N SER A 111 -2.43 -8.18 9.93
CA SER A 111 -1.28 -8.50 10.79
C SER A 111 -0.28 -9.46 10.15
N PHE A 112 -0.70 -10.28 9.19
CA PHE A 112 0.18 -11.21 8.49
C PHE A 112 1.17 -10.47 7.58
N ASP A 113 0.73 -9.43 6.87
CA ASP A 113 1.59 -8.57 6.08
C ASP A 113 2.73 -7.97 6.93
N GLY A 114 2.39 -7.44 8.11
CA GLY A 114 3.40 -6.94 9.07
C GLY A 114 4.41 -8.00 9.51
N VAL A 115 3.97 -9.25 9.72
CA VAL A 115 4.88 -10.37 10.05
C VAL A 115 5.82 -10.67 8.88
N LEU A 116 5.33 -10.66 7.65
CA LEU A 116 6.14 -10.92 6.47
C LEU A 116 7.15 -9.81 6.20
N HIS A 117 6.80 -8.55 6.41
CA HIS A 117 7.75 -7.44 6.32
C HIS A 117 8.92 -7.57 7.28
N ASP A 118 8.68 -8.07 8.50
CA ASP A 118 9.69 -8.17 9.56
C ASP A 118 10.42 -9.52 9.58
N LYS A 119 9.71 -10.62 9.26
CA LYS A 119 10.16 -11.99 9.56
C LYS A 119 10.02 -12.96 8.39
N ILE A 120 10.11 -12.50 7.14
CA ILE A 120 9.90 -13.35 5.96
C ILE A 120 10.81 -14.59 5.90
N SER A 121 11.98 -14.54 6.53
CA SER A 121 12.92 -15.68 6.61
C SER A 121 12.77 -16.51 7.88
N ASP A 122 11.90 -16.10 8.82
CA ASP A 122 11.63 -16.81 10.08
C ASP A 122 10.46 -17.78 9.87
N VAL A 123 10.75 -18.96 9.30
CA VAL A 123 9.75 -19.99 9.01
C VAL A 123 8.91 -20.37 10.23
N PRO A 124 9.48 -20.57 11.44
CA PRO A 124 8.68 -20.81 12.63
C PRO A 124 7.66 -19.70 12.96
N ALA A 125 8.06 -18.42 12.86
CA ALA A 125 7.16 -17.29 13.12
C ALA A 125 6.03 -17.20 12.08
N ILE A 126 6.35 -17.43 10.80
CA ILE A 126 5.36 -17.47 9.71
C ILE A 126 4.39 -18.62 9.92
N THR A 127 4.90 -19.83 10.21
CA THR A 127 4.05 -21.00 10.45
C THR A 127 3.10 -20.79 11.65
N ALA A 128 3.62 -20.23 12.73
CA ALA A 128 2.79 -19.94 13.91
C ALA A 128 1.66 -18.94 13.58
N LYS A 129 1.95 -17.90 12.77
CA LYS A 129 0.93 -16.92 12.35
C LYS A 129 -0.08 -17.53 11.39
N LEU A 130 0.37 -18.36 10.45
CA LEU A 130 -0.53 -19.10 9.55
C LEU A 130 -1.45 -20.05 10.31
N ASP A 131 -0.94 -20.75 11.33
CA ASP A 131 -1.75 -21.64 12.18
C ASP A 131 -2.78 -20.86 13.00
N GLU A 132 -2.45 -19.65 13.45
CA GLU A 132 -3.41 -18.75 14.10
C GLU A 132 -4.54 -18.38 13.13
N ILE A 133 -4.19 -17.90 11.94
CA ILE A 133 -5.14 -17.51 10.89
C ILE A 133 -6.00 -18.71 10.47
N ARG A 134 -5.40 -19.87 10.25
CA ARG A 134 -6.11 -21.11 9.92
C ARG A 134 -7.17 -21.44 10.95
N ARG A 135 -6.84 -21.39 12.26
CA ARG A 135 -7.82 -21.64 13.34
C ARG A 135 -8.99 -20.66 13.31
N GLN A 136 -8.73 -19.39 13.03
CA GLN A 136 -9.79 -18.37 12.93
C GLN A 136 -10.68 -18.61 11.71
N ILE A 137 -10.09 -18.96 10.56
CA ILE A 137 -10.82 -19.31 9.35
C ILE A 137 -11.71 -20.52 9.57
N GLU A 138 -11.15 -21.60 10.12
CA GLU A 138 -11.90 -22.83 10.44
C GLU A 138 -13.03 -22.57 11.43
N HIS A 139 -12.80 -21.73 12.43
CA HIS A 139 -13.82 -21.34 13.40
C HIS A 139 -14.98 -20.59 12.74
N LEU A 140 -14.68 -19.54 11.95
CA LEU A 140 -15.70 -18.77 11.23
C LEU A 140 -16.46 -19.62 10.22
N TYR A 141 -15.77 -20.52 9.50
CA TYR A 141 -16.41 -21.43 8.55
C TYR A 141 -17.42 -22.34 9.23
N ARG A 142 -17.01 -23.04 10.31
CA ARG A 142 -17.91 -23.91 11.09
C ARG A 142 -19.06 -23.13 11.70
N LYS A 143 -18.78 -21.93 12.19
CA LYS A 143 -19.83 -21.05 12.71
C LYS A 143 -20.86 -20.68 11.63
N ALA A 144 -20.39 -20.37 10.42
CA ALA A 144 -21.28 -20.08 9.30
C ALA A 144 -22.16 -21.29 8.93
N GLU A 145 -21.62 -22.52 8.96
CA GLU A 145 -22.39 -23.77 8.71
C GLU A 145 -23.49 -24.03 9.77
N GLU A 146 -23.36 -23.49 10.99
CA GLU A 146 -24.41 -23.57 12.02
C GLU A 146 -25.61 -22.67 11.71
N TYR A 147 -25.41 -21.57 10.93
CA TYR A 147 -26.41 -20.53 10.67
C TYR A 147 -26.92 -20.49 9.24
N ALA A 148 -26.29 -21.19 8.29
CA ALA A 148 -26.65 -21.21 6.89
C ALA A 148 -26.52 -22.61 6.28
N GLU A 149 -27.51 -22.98 5.44
CA GLU A 149 -27.49 -24.28 4.73
C GLU A 149 -26.38 -24.36 3.65
N ASN A 150 -26.06 -23.23 3.04
CA ASN A 150 -25.06 -23.14 1.97
C ASN A 150 -24.07 -22.02 2.31
N VAL A 151 -22.84 -22.37 2.52
CA VAL A 151 -21.75 -21.42 2.85
C VAL A 151 -20.75 -21.42 1.70
N HIS A 152 -20.63 -20.27 1.03
CA HIS A 152 -19.51 -19.99 0.11
C HIS A 152 -18.45 -19.22 0.87
N PHE A 153 -17.30 -19.83 1.05
CA PHE A 153 -16.19 -19.27 1.80
C PHE A 153 -14.97 -19.10 0.90
N THR A 154 -14.43 -17.90 0.83
CA THR A 154 -13.26 -17.60 0.01
C THR A 154 -12.22 -16.86 0.85
N VAL A 155 -10.98 -17.32 0.80
CA VAL A 155 -9.80 -16.65 1.36
C VAL A 155 -8.99 -16.10 0.21
N ILE A 156 -8.69 -14.82 0.25
CA ILE A 156 -7.86 -14.15 -0.76
C ILE A 156 -6.75 -13.35 -0.09
N SER A 157 -5.61 -13.22 -0.74
CA SER A 157 -4.63 -12.18 -0.45
C SER A 157 -4.61 -11.15 -1.58
N ASP A 158 -4.21 -9.94 -1.28
CA ASP A 158 -4.02 -8.86 -2.26
C ASP A 158 -2.72 -9.01 -3.05
N HIS A 159 -1.66 -9.52 -2.40
CA HIS A 159 -0.34 -9.78 -2.99
C HIS A 159 0.41 -10.87 -2.22
N GLY A 160 1.56 -11.25 -2.74
CA GLY A 160 2.56 -12.05 -2.04
C GLY A 160 3.59 -11.15 -1.33
N MET A 161 4.76 -11.75 -0.97
CA MET A 161 5.86 -11.03 -0.30
C MET A 161 7.20 -11.54 -0.80
N THR A 162 8.07 -10.64 -1.24
CA THR A 162 9.41 -10.95 -1.76
C THR A 162 10.45 -10.76 -0.67
N PRO A 163 11.31 -11.75 -0.38
CA PRO A 163 12.47 -11.56 0.49
C PRO A 163 13.41 -10.51 -0.09
N LEU A 164 13.91 -9.62 0.76
CA LEU A 164 14.83 -8.56 0.35
C LEU A 164 16.29 -9.02 0.52
N ALA A 165 17.10 -8.76 -0.53
CA ALA A 165 18.53 -9.08 -0.59
C ALA A 165 19.41 -7.84 -0.55
N GLY A 166 18.87 -6.64 -0.80
CA GLY A 166 19.68 -5.42 -0.83
C GLY A 166 18.87 -4.13 -0.89
N THR A 167 19.59 -3.03 -0.80
CA THR A 167 19.02 -1.68 -0.86
C THR A 167 19.78 -0.79 -1.83
N VAL A 168 19.10 0.19 -2.40
CA VAL A 168 19.67 1.24 -3.24
C VAL A 168 19.19 2.62 -2.80
N ASN A 169 20.04 3.63 -2.93
CA ASN A 169 19.70 5.01 -2.61
C ASN A 169 19.50 5.84 -3.90
N ILE A 170 18.38 5.64 -4.57
CA ILE A 170 18.00 6.39 -5.78
C ILE A 170 17.75 7.86 -5.45
N MET A 171 17.12 8.14 -4.31
CA MET A 171 16.76 9.49 -3.89
C MET A 171 18.01 10.41 -3.83
N ASP A 172 19.06 9.98 -3.17
CA ASP A 172 20.32 10.73 -3.07
C ASP A 172 20.98 10.95 -4.45
N ALA A 173 20.97 9.95 -5.32
CA ALA A 173 21.52 10.06 -6.66
C ALA A 173 20.77 11.11 -7.50
N VAL A 174 19.44 11.15 -7.40
CA VAL A 174 18.61 12.14 -8.11
C VAL A 174 18.79 13.54 -7.49
N GLU A 175 18.83 13.67 -6.18
CA GLU A 175 19.06 14.95 -5.49
C GLU A 175 20.43 15.56 -5.81
N LYS A 176 21.46 14.72 -6.01
CA LYS A 176 22.82 15.16 -6.39
C LYS A 176 23.02 15.38 -7.90
N SER A 177 21.99 15.17 -8.71
CA SER A 177 22.08 15.30 -10.18
C SER A 177 22.26 16.73 -10.70
N GLY A 178 22.01 17.73 -9.84
CA GLY A 178 21.94 19.14 -10.22
C GLY A 178 20.55 19.58 -10.71
N LEU A 179 19.59 18.65 -10.83
CA LEU A 179 18.18 18.99 -11.11
C LEU A 179 17.49 19.52 -9.84
N VAL A 180 16.54 20.43 -10.02
CA VAL A 180 15.80 21.06 -8.94
C VAL A 180 14.38 20.49 -8.88
N PHE A 181 14.03 19.85 -7.75
CA PHE A 181 12.68 19.34 -7.53
C PHE A 181 11.63 20.47 -7.59
N GLY A 182 10.51 20.22 -8.26
CA GLY A 182 9.43 21.19 -8.47
C GLY A 182 9.70 22.25 -9.53
N LYS A 183 10.90 22.23 -10.15
CA LYS A 183 11.27 23.10 -11.28
C LYS A 183 11.67 22.28 -12.52
N ASP A 184 12.55 21.31 -12.33
CA ASP A 184 13.05 20.48 -13.42
C ASP A 184 12.32 19.12 -13.41
N TYR A 185 12.01 18.59 -12.24
CA TYR A 185 11.30 17.32 -12.06
C TYR A 185 10.43 17.30 -10.81
N GLY A 186 9.45 16.39 -10.80
CA GLY A 186 8.79 15.84 -9.62
C GLY A 186 9.16 14.37 -9.48
N ALA A 187 9.15 13.84 -8.28
CA ALA A 187 9.34 12.41 -8.06
C ALA A 187 8.64 11.93 -6.79
N CYS A 188 8.22 10.66 -6.82
CA CYS A 188 7.80 9.91 -5.65
C CYS A 188 8.64 8.63 -5.60
N PHE A 189 9.32 8.43 -4.48
CA PHE A 189 10.16 7.26 -4.24
C PHE A 189 9.43 6.32 -3.28
N ASP A 190 8.83 5.28 -3.85
CA ASP A 190 8.25 4.19 -3.08
C ASP A 190 9.32 3.16 -2.70
N SER A 191 8.96 2.10 -2.00
CA SER A 191 9.92 1.08 -1.58
C SER A 191 10.52 0.28 -2.75
N THR A 192 9.76 0.07 -3.82
CA THR A 192 10.15 -0.80 -4.95
C THR A 192 10.18 -0.09 -6.29
N MET A 193 9.71 1.15 -6.33
CA MET A 193 9.65 1.93 -7.56
C MET A 193 9.90 3.42 -7.33
N ALA A 194 10.38 4.09 -8.37
CA ALA A 194 10.47 5.54 -8.44
C ALA A 194 9.61 6.05 -9.59
N ARG A 195 8.70 6.98 -9.30
CA ARG A 195 7.88 7.65 -10.30
C ARG A 195 8.41 9.04 -10.56
N PHE A 196 8.61 9.39 -11.84
CA PHE A 196 9.17 10.65 -12.26
C PHE A 196 8.19 11.45 -13.10
N TYR A 197 8.17 12.76 -12.87
CA TYR A 197 7.44 13.76 -13.67
C TYR A 197 8.46 14.73 -14.22
N TYR A 198 8.56 14.84 -15.54
CA TYR A 198 9.51 15.70 -16.22
C TYR A 198 8.88 17.08 -16.46
N LEU A 199 9.35 18.08 -15.73
CA LEU A 199 8.82 19.44 -15.81
C LEU A 199 9.53 20.30 -16.87
N ASN A 200 10.65 19.83 -17.41
CA ASN A 200 11.34 20.40 -18.56
C ASN A 200 12.21 19.34 -19.27
N GLU A 201 12.71 19.71 -20.43
CA GLU A 201 13.49 18.82 -21.33
C GLU A 201 14.82 18.30 -20.76
N LYS A 202 15.35 18.94 -19.71
CA LYS A 202 16.63 18.53 -19.09
C LYS A 202 16.46 17.31 -18.19
N ALA A 203 15.27 17.11 -17.62
CA ALA A 203 15.06 16.11 -16.58
C ALA A 203 15.19 14.68 -17.12
N GLU A 204 14.54 14.37 -18.22
CA GLU A 204 14.49 13.02 -18.78
C GLU A 204 15.88 12.44 -19.06
N PRO A 205 16.78 13.08 -19.86
CA PRO A 205 18.07 12.50 -20.17
C PRO A 205 18.96 12.31 -18.92
N VAL A 206 18.88 13.22 -17.96
CA VAL A 206 19.67 13.12 -16.72
C VAL A 206 19.17 11.97 -15.85
N ILE A 207 17.86 11.90 -15.61
CA ILE A 207 17.25 10.83 -14.79
C ILE A 207 17.43 9.48 -15.47
N SER A 208 17.18 9.38 -16.76
CA SER A 208 17.38 8.13 -17.53
C SER A 208 18.83 7.66 -17.50
N GLY A 209 19.78 8.59 -17.58
CA GLY A 209 21.21 8.27 -17.45
C GLY A 209 21.59 7.78 -16.04
N LEU A 210 21.00 8.35 -15.00
CA LEU A 210 21.23 7.93 -13.62
C LEU A 210 20.65 6.54 -13.33
N MET A 211 19.43 6.27 -13.79
CA MET A 211 18.73 5.01 -13.49
C MET A 211 19.44 3.80 -14.08
N LYS A 212 20.22 3.94 -15.14
CA LYS A 212 21.07 2.86 -15.68
C LYS A 212 22.08 2.28 -14.68
N LYS A 213 22.33 2.95 -13.57
CA LYS A 213 23.26 2.51 -12.52
C LYS A 213 22.60 1.64 -11.45
N PHE A 214 21.28 1.52 -11.48
CA PHE A 214 20.50 0.81 -10.48
C PHE A 214 19.88 -0.47 -11.07
N PRO A 215 19.72 -1.52 -10.25
CA PRO A 215 19.05 -2.74 -10.68
C PRO A 215 17.55 -2.46 -10.88
N GLY A 216 17.07 -2.60 -12.10
CA GLY A 216 15.70 -2.31 -12.48
C GLY A 216 15.62 -1.74 -13.89
N HIS A 217 14.42 -1.37 -14.29
CA HIS A 217 14.17 -0.79 -15.60
C HIS A 217 13.01 0.22 -15.56
N PHE A 218 12.97 1.10 -16.54
CA PHE A 218 11.77 1.88 -16.79
C PHE A 218 10.71 1.01 -17.46
N LEU A 219 9.50 1.06 -16.93
CA LEU A 219 8.36 0.37 -17.55
C LEU A 219 8.15 0.92 -18.96
N SER A 220 8.02 0.03 -19.92
CA SER A 220 7.57 0.36 -21.27
C SER A 220 6.07 0.65 -21.29
N LYS A 221 5.57 1.31 -22.33
CA LYS A 221 4.13 1.55 -22.50
C LYS A 221 3.33 0.24 -22.61
N GLU A 222 3.95 -0.79 -23.15
CA GLU A 222 3.40 -2.13 -23.26
C GLU A 222 3.24 -2.76 -21.87
N GLU A 223 4.24 -2.63 -21.00
CA GLU A 223 4.17 -3.10 -19.60
C GLU A 223 3.15 -2.30 -18.81
N GLU A 224 3.17 -0.97 -18.89
CA GLU A 224 2.17 -0.11 -18.24
C GLU A 224 0.74 -0.48 -18.68
N SER A 225 0.55 -0.75 -19.99
CA SER A 225 -0.76 -1.17 -20.52
C SER A 225 -1.16 -2.54 -20.02
N LYS A 226 -0.21 -3.50 -20.01
CA LYS A 226 -0.40 -4.84 -19.48
C LYS A 226 -0.78 -4.83 -17.99
N TYR A 227 -0.16 -3.95 -17.21
CA TYR A 227 -0.44 -3.77 -15.77
C TYR A 227 -1.67 -2.90 -15.50
N GLY A 228 -2.30 -2.34 -16.53
CA GLY A 228 -3.50 -1.49 -16.39
C GLY A 228 -3.22 -0.11 -15.78
N ILE A 229 -1.98 0.35 -15.79
CA ILE A 229 -1.55 1.62 -15.21
C ILE A 229 -1.18 2.67 -16.27
N TYR A 230 -1.20 2.33 -17.56
CA TYR A 230 -0.97 3.31 -18.63
C TYR A 230 -2.09 4.35 -18.67
N ARG A 231 -1.71 5.63 -18.52
CA ARG A 231 -2.65 6.76 -18.57
C ARG A 231 -2.07 7.93 -19.33
N THR A 232 -2.88 8.49 -20.20
CA THR A 232 -2.51 9.66 -21.01
C THR A 232 -2.42 10.95 -20.20
N ASP A 233 -3.10 11.04 -19.04
CA ASP A 233 -3.06 12.19 -18.12
C ASP A 233 -1.81 12.19 -17.21
N ARG A 234 -0.97 11.16 -17.31
CA ARG A 234 0.30 11.01 -16.58
C ARG A 234 0.17 11.08 -15.06
N ILE A 235 -0.97 10.71 -14.51
CA ILE A 235 -1.22 10.78 -13.06
C ILE A 235 -0.23 9.91 -12.26
N PHE A 236 0.29 8.82 -12.86
CA PHE A 236 1.29 7.95 -12.24
C PHE A 236 2.74 8.32 -12.57
N GLY A 237 2.97 9.40 -13.32
CA GLY A 237 4.28 9.88 -13.76
C GLY A 237 4.46 9.82 -15.28
N ASP A 238 5.50 10.50 -15.75
CA ASP A 238 5.98 10.41 -17.14
C ASP A 238 6.78 9.12 -17.36
N ALA A 239 7.42 8.64 -16.29
CA ALA A 239 8.21 7.41 -16.29
C ALA A 239 8.17 6.74 -14.90
N ILE A 240 8.04 5.44 -14.89
CA ILE A 240 8.06 4.59 -13.69
C ILE A 240 9.29 3.69 -13.80
N PHE A 241 10.23 3.84 -12.85
CA PHE A 241 11.39 2.96 -12.72
C PHE A 241 11.07 1.90 -11.67
N LEU A 242 10.92 0.66 -12.12
CA LEU A 242 10.64 -0.49 -11.27
C LEU A 242 11.95 -1.22 -10.95
N LEU A 243 12.21 -1.48 -9.66
CA LEU A 243 13.37 -2.24 -9.21
C LEU A 243 13.23 -3.73 -9.51
N ASP A 244 14.37 -4.38 -9.70
CA ASP A 244 14.45 -5.84 -9.71
C ASP A 244 13.99 -6.40 -8.35
N ALA A 245 13.34 -7.57 -8.38
CA ALA A 245 12.81 -8.20 -7.19
C ALA A 245 13.91 -8.46 -6.15
N GLY A 246 13.60 -8.18 -4.90
CA GLY A 246 14.53 -8.32 -3.77
C GLY A 246 15.37 -7.07 -3.48
N ILE A 247 15.22 -5.98 -4.22
CA ILE A 247 15.94 -4.73 -3.96
C ILE A 247 14.96 -3.65 -3.49
N GLN A 248 15.31 -2.92 -2.43
CA GLN A 248 14.48 -1.85 -1.86
C GLN A 248 15.15 -0.48 -2.01
N ILE A 249 14.38 0.56 -2.30
CA ILE A 249 14.83 1.96 -2.21
C ILE A 249 14.89 2.37 -0.74
N VAL A 250 16.08 2.68 -0.24
CA VAL A 250 16.31 3.17 1.14
C VAL A 250 17.37 4.26 1.12
N PRO A 251 17.07 5.47 1.61
CA PRO A 251 15.75 5.94 2.05
C PRO A 251 14.76 6.11 0.91
N SER A 252 13.47 6.10 1.25
CA SER A 252 12.36 6.40 0.34
C SER A 252 11.37 7.37 1.00
N ASP A 253 10.36 7.81 0.27
CA ASP A 253 9.28 8.61 0.86
C ASP A 253 8.44 7.80 1.87
N MET A 254 8.53 6.46 1.83
CA MET A 254 7.85 5.53 2.75
C MET A 254 8.64 5.30 4.04
N GLY A 255 9.98 5.27 3.98
CA GLY A 255 10.81 4.99 5.15
C GLY A 255 12.31 5.18 4.95
N ASP A 256 13.04 5.12 6.05
CA ASP A 256 14.51 5.28 6.09
C ASP A 256 15.24 4.02 6.56
N LYS A 257 14.52 2.91 6.74
CA LYS A 257 15.08 1.64 7.21
C LYS A 257 14.77 0.53 6.22
N PRO A 258 15.72 -0.38 5.99
CA PRO A 258 15.45 -1.59 5.23
C PRO A 258 14.46 -2.47 5.99
N LEU A 259 13.66 -3.23 5.23
CA LEU A 259 12.80 -4.30 5.70
C LEU A 259 13.43 -5.65 5.36
N ASN A 260 12.81 -6.74 5.82
CA ASN A 260 13.25 -8.10 5.45
C ASN A 260 12.43 -8.66 4.27
N GLY A 261 11.20 -8.24 4.13
CA GLY A 261 10.32 -8.54 3.01
C GLY A 261 9.63 -7.30 2.46
N MET A 262 9.35 -7.29 1.16
CA MET A 262 8.62 -6.21 0.50
C MET A 262 7.79 -6.74 -0.66
N HIS A 263 6.69 -6.08 -0.94
CA HIS A 263 5.81 -6.31 -2.08
C HIS A 263 5.86 -5.12 -3.06
N GLY A 264 5.13 -5.19 -4.18
CA GLY A 264 5.08 -4.12 -5.18
C GLY A 264 6.16 -4.23 -6.25
N PHE A 265 6.72 -5.41 -6.46
CA PHE A 265 7.55 -5.76 -7.61
C PHE A 265 6.69 -6.15 -8.82
N ALA A 266 7.34 -6.48 -9.95
CA ALA A 266 6.65 -6.90 -11.16
C ALA A 266 5.64 -8.04 -10.87
N PRO A 267 4.42 -7.99 -11.44
CA PRO A 267 3.41 -9.03 -11.20
C PRO A 267 3.83 -10.43 -11.64
N GLU A 268 4.80 -10.54 -12.55
CA GLU A 268 5.35 -11.82 -13.02
C GLU A 268 6.30 -12.50 -12.02
N ASN A 269 6.75 -11.76 -11.02
CA ASN A 269 7.56 -12.36 -9.96
C ASN A 269 6.70 -13.33 -9.16
N GLU A 270 7.16 -14.56 -8.99
CA GLU A 270 6.44 -15.61 -8.26
C GLU A 270 6.09 -15.21 -6.81
N HIS A 271 6.95 -14.43 -6.17
CA HIS A 271 6.70 -13.89 -4.83
C HIS A 271 5.69 -12.74 -4.77
N SER A 272 5.27 -12.21 -5.93
CA SER A 272 4.20 -11.21 -6.02
C SER A 272 2.81 -11.84 -6.13
N PHE A 273 2.71 -13.17 -6.37
CA PHE A 273 1.44 -13.81 -6.60
C PHE A 273 0.53 -13.77 -5.38
N ALA A 274 -0.70 -13.35 -5.61
CA ALA A 274 -1.77 -13.44 -4.65
C ALA A 274 -2.32 -14.88 -4.59
N MET A 275 -2.95 -15.21 -3.48
CA MET A 275 -3.58 -16.51 -3.24
C MET A 275 -5.10 -16.36 -3.28
N ILE A 276 -5.78 -17.38 -3.80
CA ILE A 276 -7.22 -17.56 -3.66
C ILE A 276 -7.53 -19.03 -3.31
N LEU A 277 -8.31 -19.23 -2.26
CA LEU A 277 -8.83 -20.53 -1.84
C LEU A 277 -10.34 -20.40 -1.67
N SER A 278 -11.11 -21.32 -2.23
CA SER A 278 -12.58 -21.34 -2.11
C SER A 278 -13.07 -22.77 -1.96
N ASN A 279 -14.16 -22.96 -1.23
CA ASN A 279 -14.89 -24.24 -1.20
C ASN A 279 -15.80 -24.39 -2.42
#